data_8f8515f00dfde8696c713ca212b8fad5
#
_entry.id   8f8515f00dfde8696c713ca212b8fad5
#
_cell.length_a   1.000
_cell.length_b   1.000
_cell.length_c   1.000
_cell.angle_alpha   90.00
_cell.angle_beta   90.00
_cell.angle_gamma   90.00
#
_symmetry.space_group_name_H-M   'P 1'
#
loop_
_entity.id
_entity.type
_entity.pdbx_description
1 polymer ?
#
loop_
_entity_poly.entity_id
_entity_poly.type
_entity_poly.pdbx_seq_one_letter_code
_entity_poly.pdbx_strand_id
1 'polypeptide(L)'
;MHPYSDIFCKVYNEFGWNYYPEIFGEQLLQWLPRQGFAPKNAMDLACGTGILCRILRGAEIAADGMDLSQGMIAIARENVPEGHFDVADMITYLPGKQYDLVTCTGDAVNHIPALSDVAQIFRNVYGFLNPGGYFVFDILRHSEVSDSEPFEMDTSPTQRVWFQMTRPGENKVNLCIRVYEQGTLSFEENIRETLHDPEAICRLLEDQGFRNITCTDRLLPESGPATTWFITAQKAQ
;
A
#
# COMPACT_ATOMS: atom_id res chain seq x y z
N MET A 1 -4.77 2.25 -14.25
CA MET A 1 -5.27 2.54 -12.89
C MET A 1 -5.97 3.88 -12.91
N HIS A 2 -7.06 4.08 -12.16
CA HIS A 2 -7.66 5.40 -11.99
C HIS A 2 -7.28 5.90 -10.59
N PRO A 3 -6.84 7.16 -10.44
CA PRO A 3 -6.60 7.75 -9.14
C PRO A 3 -7.92 7.85 -8.36
N TYR A 4 -7.83 7.85 -7.04
CA TYR A 4 -8.98 8.11 -6.19
C TYR A 4 -9.56 9.49 -6.45
N SER A 5 -10.88 9.62 -6.31
CA SER A 5 -11.54 10.93 -6.45
C SER A 5 -11.08 11.90 -5.35
N ASP A 6 -11.10 13.20 -5.64
CA ASP A 6 -10.72 14.23 -4.66
C ASP A 6 -11.61 14.20 -3.41
N ILE A 7 -12.88 13.78 -3.56
CA ILE A 7 -13.81 13.65 -2.42
C ILE A 7 -13.35 12.49 -1.55
N PHE A 8 -13.04 11.33 -2.15
CA PHE A 8 -12.57 10.16 -1.43
C PHE A 8 -11.27 10.44 -0.68
N CYS A 9 -10.31 11.12 -1.31
CA CYS A 9 -9.05 11.49 -0.66
C CYS A 9 -9.26 12.31 0.62
N LYS A 10 -10.24 13.23 0.63
CA LYS A 10 -10.53 14.07 1.80
C LYS A 10 -11.09 13.28 2.98
N VAL A 11 -11.87 12.24 2.71
CA VAL A 11 -12.54 11.45 3.75
C VAL A 11 -11.79 10.15 4.08
N TYR A 12 -10.72 9.85 3.35
CA TYR A 12 -9.96 8.61 3.49
C TYR A 12 -9.55 8.32 4.94
N ASN A 13 -8.95 9.30 5.60
CA ASN A 13 -8.53 9.15 6.99
C ASN A 13 -9.74 9.12 7.95
N GLU A 14 -10.83 9.79 7.63
CA GLU A 14 -12.07 9.79 8.44
C GLU A 14 -12.74 8.42 8.46
N PHE A 15 -12.58 7.61 7.40
CA PHE A 15 -13.07 6.24 7.33
C PHE A 15 -12.15 5.23 8.03
N GLY A 16 -11.02 5.67 8.58
CA GLY A 16 -10.10 4.84 9.34
C GLY A 16 -9.11 4.05 8.47
N TRP A 17 -8.99 4.32 7.17
CA TRP A 17 -8.00 3.63 6.32
C TRP A 17 -6.55 4.01 6.62
N ASN A 18 -6.31 5.10 7.36
CA ASN A 18 -5.01 5.40 7.95
C ASN A 18 -4.57 4.39 9.02
N TYR A 19 -5.50 3.58 9.56
CA TYR A 19 -5.19 2.58 10.59
C TYR A 19 -4.25 1.47 10.10
N TYR A 20 -4.43 1.03 8.85
CA TYR A 20 -3.57 -0.02 8.29
C TYR A 20 -2.10 0.41 8.17
N PRO A 21 -1.74 1.53 7.51
CA PRO A 21 -0.36 1.98 7.47
C PRO A 21 0.22 2.35 8.85
N GLU A 22 -0.62 2.69 9.84
CA GLU A 22 -0.16 2.90 11.22
C GLU A 22 0.32 1.58 11.85
N ILE A 23 -0.50 0.53 11.83
CA ILE A 23 -0.13 -0.80 12.35
C ILE A 23 1.06 -1.37 11.59
N PHE A 24 1.02 -1.29 10.25
CA PHE A 24 2.11 -1.79 9.42
C PHE A 24 3.43 -1.08 9.76
N GLY A 25 3.41 0.24 9.89
CA GLY A 25 4.60 1.03 10.21
C GLY A 25 5.19 0.67 11.56
N GLU A 26 4.36 0.46 12.59
CA GLU A 26 4.81 0.00 13.90
C GLU A 26 5.46 -1.39 13.85
N GLN A 27 4.86 -2.32 13.09
CA GLN A 27 5.42 -3.66 12.90
C GLN A 27 6.71 -3.62 12.08
N LEU A 28 6.76 -2.80 11.04
CA LEU A 28 7.95 -2.63 10.21
C LEU A 28 9.13 -2.11 11.02
N LEU A 29 8.94 -1.10 11.87
CA LEU A 29 9.98 -0.55 12.74
C LEU A 29 10.50 -1.58 13.75
N GLN A 30 9.70 -2.57 14.18
CA GLN A 30 10.13 -3.68 14.99
C GLN A 30 10.80 -4.81 14.18
N TRP A 31 10.39 -5.01 12.94
CA TRP A 31 10.93 -6.03 12.05
C TRP A 31 12.34 -5.69 11.54
N LEU A 32 12.58 -4.45 11.14
CA LEU A 32 13.85 -3.97 10.57
C LEU A 32 15.07 -4.35 11.43
N PRO A 33 15.13 -4.04 12.74
CA PRO A 33 16.28 -4.40 13.57
C PRO A 33 16.46 -5.91 13.76
N ARG A 34 15.40 -6.70 13.66
CA ARG A 34 15.49 -8.18 13.71
C ARG A 34 16.18 -8.75 12.47
N GLN A 35 16.18 -8.00 11.36
CA GLN A 35 16.95 -8.34 10.16
C GLN A 35 18.41 -7.83 10.25
N GLY A 36 18.80 -7.19 11.34
CA GLY A 36 20.08 -6.49 11.42
C GLY A 36 20.17 -5.29 10.45
N PHE A 37 19.05 -4.71 10.08
CA PHE A 37 18.96 -3.69 9.07
C PHE A 37 18.48 -2.36 9.65
N ALA A 38 19.23 -1.29 9.35
CA ALA A 38 18.95 0.07 9.80
C ALA A 38 18.97 1.04 8.61
N PRO A 39 17.85 1.18 7.88
CA PRO A 39 17.77 2.05 6.71
C PRO A 39 17.88 3.53 7.15
N LYS A 40 18.56 4.33 6.30
CA LYS A 40 18.64 5.79 6.50
C LYS A 40 17.56 6.53 5.70
N ASN A 41 17.14 5.92 4.59
CA ASN A 41 16.11 6.51 3.75
C ASN A 41 15.15 5.44 3.23
N ALA A 42 13.94 5.88 2.91
CA ALA A 42 12.87 5.02 2.38
C ALA A 42 12.09 5.71 1.26
N MET A 43 11.57 4.91 0.34
CA MET A 43 10.55 5.31 -0.63
C MET A 43 9.28 4.50 -0.39
N ASP A 44 8.17 5.19 -0.23
CA ASP A 44 6.84 4.57 -0.10
C ASP A 44 6.08 4.71 -1.43
N LEU A 45 5.85 3.59 -2.11
CA LEU A 45 5.08 3.53 -3.36
C LEU A 45 3.60 3.43 -3.04
N ALA A 46 2.77 4.21 -3.72
CA ALA A 46 1.34 4.38 -3.41
C ALA A 46 1.13 4.84 -1.96
N CYS A 47 1.85 5.88 -1.56
CA CYS A 47 1.96 6.34 -0.16
C CYS A 47 0.65 6.93 0.42
N GLY A 48 -0.39 7.11 -0.40
CA GLY A 48 -1.66 7.69 0.00
C GLY A 48 -1.46 9.07 0.69
N THR A 49 -2.00 9.22 1.88
CA THR A 49 -1.92 10.45 2.69
C THR A 49 -0.60 10.59 3.47
N GLY A 50 0.41 9.75 3.20
CA GLY A 50 1.77 9.87 3.75
C GLY A 50 1.92 9.37 5.20
N ILE A 51 0.97 8.61 5.72
CA ILE A 51 0.99 8.14 7.12
C ILE A 51 2.23 7.28 7.41
N LEU A 52 2.56 6.31 6.53
CA LEU A 52 3.75 5.49 6.70
C LEU A 52 5.04 6.33 6.62
N CYS A 53 5.11 7.29 5.70
CA CYS A 53 6.24 8.21 5.62
C CYS A 53 6.42 9.01 6.92
N ARG A 54 5.33 9.48 7.54
CA ARG A 54 5.36 10.18 8.84
C ARG A 54 5.93 9.30 9.94
N ILE A 55 5.50 8.03 10.00
CA ILE A 55 5.97 7.06 11.01
C ILE A 55 7.47 6.78 10.85
N LEU A 56 7.91 6.53 9.61
CA LEU A 56 9.32 6.28 9.31
C LEU A 56 10.20 7.49 9.68
N ARG A 57 9.75 8.72 9.35
CA ARG A 57 10.46 9.94 9.74
C ARG A 57 10.50 10.16 11.24
N GLY A 58 9.44 9.81 11.97
CA GLY A 58 9.44 9.78 13.43
C GLY A 58 10.49 8.84 14.03
N ALA A 59 10.93 7.84 13.27
CA ALA A 59 12.02 6.92 13.61
C ALA A 59 13.36 7.29 12.94
N GLU A 60 13.54 8.55 12.52
CA GLU A 60 14.76 9.08 11.90
C GLU A 60 15.13 8.43 10.54
N ILE A 61 14.17 7.81 9.86
CA ILE A 61 14.33 7.29 8.49
C ILE A 61 13.76 8.34 7.52
N ALA A 62 14.60 8.94 6.67
CA ALA A 62 14.19 9.96 5.70
C ALA A 62 13.28 9.33 4.62
N ALA A 63 11.97 9.34 4.83
CA ALA A 63 11.00 8.74 3.94
C ALA A 63 10.41 9.74 2.95
N ASP A 64 10.40 9.37 1.68
CA ASP A 64 9.72 10.05 0.59
C ASP A 64 8.58 9.17 0.08
N GLY A 65 7.65 9.71 -0.69
CA GLY A 65 6.53 8.95 -1.20
C GLY A 65 6.12 9.33 -2.61
N MET A 66 5.37 8.44 -3.25
CA MET A 66 4.69 8.74 -4.50
C MET A 66 3.30 8.09 -4.50
N ASP A 67 2.37 8.74 -5.17
CA ASP A 67 1.02 8.21 -5.39
C ASP A 67 0.48 8.69 -6.75
N LEU A 68 -0.43 7.92 -7.32
CA LEU A 68 -1.08 8.31 -8.58
C LEU A 68 -2.07 9.47 -8.37
N SER A 69 -2.63 9.59 -7.17
CA SER A 69 -3.64 10.58 -6.83
C SER A 69 -3.01 11.90 -6.39
N GLN A 70 -3.29 12.97 -7.14
CA GLN A 70 -2.89 14.32 -6.75
C GLN A 70 -3.53 14.74 -5.41
N GLY A 71 -4.76 14.31 -5.12
CA GLY A 71 -5.45 14.59 -3.86
C GLY A 71 -4.74 13.95 -2.67
N MET A 72 -4.31 12.68 -2.81
CA MET A 72 -3.52 12.00 -1.78
C MET A 72 -2.19 12.71 -1.53
N ILE A 73 -1.46 13.06 -2.57
CA ILE A 73 -0.17 13.77 -2.45
C ILE A 73 -0.31 15.16 -1.83
N ALA A 74 -1.41 15.87 -2.09
CA ALA A 74 -1.67 17.15 -1.44
C ALA A 74 -1.75 16.99 0.09
N ILE A 75 -2.50 15.98 0.55
CA ILE A 75 -2.63 15.64 1.98
C ILE A 75 -1.30 15.13 2.56
N ALA A 76 -0.56 14.29 1.81
CA ALA A 76 0.73 13.79 2.25
C ALA A 76 1.74 14.91 2.52
N ARG A 77 1.77 15.95 1.68
CA ARG A 77 2.61 17.15 1.86
C ARG A 77 2.22 17.97 3.07
N GLU A 78 0.94 17.99 3.42
CA GLU A 78 0.47 18.65 4.66
C GLU A 78 0.87 17.84 5.90
N ASN A 79 0.75 16.50 5.83
CA ASN A 79 1.08 15.60 6.93
C ASN A 79 2.59 15.47 7.20
N VAL A 80 3.41 15.66 6.15
CA VAL A 80 4.87 15.47 6.20
C VAL A 80 5.56 16.56 5.37
N PRO A 81 5.58 17.82 5.86
CA PRO A 81 6.10 18.96 5.09
C PRO A 81 7.57 18.85 4.65
N GLU A 82 8.37 18.10 5.40
CA GLU A 82 9.80 17.84 5.11
C GLU A 82 10.01 16.66 4.15
N GLY A 83 8.95 15.92 3.79
CA GLY A 83 8.99 14.81 2.84
C GLY A 83 8.98 15.27 1.40
N HIS A 84 9.59 14.50 0.50
CA HIS A 84 9.44 14.69 -0.93
C HIS A 84 8.33 13.76 -1.45
N PHE A 85 7.34 14.34 -2.15
CA PHE A 85 6.18 13.59 -2.64
C PHE A 85 5.91 13.88 -4.11
N ASP A 86 5.85 12.82 -4.94
CA ASP A 86 5.59 12.88 -6.37
C ASP A 86 4.21 12.36 -6.72
N VAL A 87 3.52 13.05 -7.63
CA VAL A 87 2.35 12.50 -8.32
C VAL A 87 2.85 11.69 -9.51
N ALA A 88 2.77 10.37 -9.44
CA ALA A 88 3.35 9.50 -10.46
C ALA A 88 2.64 8.14 -10.53
N ASP A 89 2.84 7.41 -11.63
CA ASP A 89 2.42 6.01 -11.78
C ASP A 89 3.58 5.09 -11.39
N MET A 90 3.38 4.22 -10.39
CA MET A 90 4.42 3.31 -9.89
C MET A 90 4.95 2.34 -10.96
N ILE A 91 4.18 2.07 -12.04
CA ILE A 91 4.62 1.22 -13.15
C ILE A 91 5.83 1.84 -13.87
N THR A 92 5.87 3.17 -13.95
CA THR A 92 6.91 3.89 -14.70
C THR A 92 7.82 4.74 -13.83
N TYR A 93 7.56 4.77 -12.51
CA TYR A 93 8.25 5.65 -11.58
C TYR A 93 9.74 5.31 -11.41
N LEU A 94 10.57 6.34 -11.50
CA LEU A 94 12.02 6.30 -11.26
C LEU A 94 12.43 7.56 -10.47
N PRO A 95 12.76 7.45 -9.18
CA PRO A 95 12.95 8.61 -8.27
C PRO A 95 14.25 9.40 -8.49
N GLY A 96 15.13 8.97 -9.38
CA GLY A 96 16.40 9.66 -9.64
C GLY A 96 17.47 9.51 -8.55
N LYS A 97 17.16 8.82 -7.43
CA LYS A 97 18.10 8.48 -6.34
C LYS A 97 17.83 7.05 -5.85
N GLN A 98 18.73 6.55 -4.98
CA GLN A 98 18.59 5.22 -4.41
C GLN A 98 18.09 5.27 -2.96
N TYR A 99 17.45 4.18 -2.52
CA TYR A 99 16.88 4.03 -1.20
C TYR A 99 17.35 2.74 -0.53
N ASP A 100 17.43 2.75 0.79
CA ASP A 100 17.74 1.55 1.57
C ASP A 100 16.51 0.67 1.75
N LEU A 101 15.34 1.30 1.89
CA LEU A 101 14.05 0.65 2.07
C LEU A 101 13.06 1.15 1.02
N VAL A 102 12.31 0.23 0.44
CA VAL A 102 11.12 0.55 -0.38
C VAL A 102 9.93 -0.16 0.24
N THR A 103 8.83 0.56 0.38
CA THR A 103 7.55 0.01 0.83
C THR A 103 6.46 0.20 -0.24
N CYS A 104 5.46 -0.67 -0.22
CA CYS A 104 4.25 -0.54 -1.05
C CYS A 104 3.13 -1.28 -0.34
N THR A 105 2.33 -0.59 0.47
CA THR A 105 1.41 -1.21 1.43
C THR A 105 -0.04 -0.84 1.21
N GLY A 106 -0.94 -1.54 1.91
CA GLY A 106 -2.37 -1.34 1.75
C GLY A 106 -2.87 -1.88 0.43
N ASP A 107 -2.47 -3.13 0.10
CA ASP A 107 -2.86 -3.87 -1.11
C ASP A 107 -2.64 -3.13 -2.45
N ALA A 108 -1.78 -2.12 -2.46
CA ALA A 108 -1.54 -1.27 -3.63
C ALA A 108 -1.11 -2.06 -4.89
N VAL A 109 -0.37 -3.17 -4.73
CA VAL A 109 -0.01 -4.07 -5.83
C VAL A 109 -1.24 -4.74 -6.45
N ASN A 110 -2.31 -4.96 -5.69
CA ASN A 110 -3.55 -5.57 -6.17
C ASN A 110 -4.33 -4.66 -7.15
N HIS A 111 -4.06 -3.35 -7.14
CA HIS A 111 -4.60 -2.42 -8.14
C HIS A 111 -3.98 -2.58 -9.53
N ILE A 112 -2.89 -3.35 -9.67
CA ILE A 112 -2.21 -3.61 -10.94
C ILE A 112 -2.67 -4.96 -11.51
N PRO A 113 -3.54 -4.99 -12.54
CA PRO A 113 -4.15 -6.24 -12.99
C PRO A 113 -3.20 -7.15 -13.77
N ALA A 114 -2.18 -6.61 -14.44
CA ALA A 114 -1.29 -7.36 -15.29
C ALA A 114 0.03 -7.69 -14.58
N LEU A 115 0.38 -8.98 -14.51
CA LEU A 115 1.66 -9.41 -13.92
C LEU A 115 2.88 -8.83 -14.64
N SER A 116 2.78 -8.49 -15.94
CA SER A 116 3.83 -7.78 -16.67
C SER A 116 4.14 -6.40 -16.10
N ASP A 117 3.09 -5.68 -15.66
CA ASP A 117 3.23 -4.36 -15.06
C ASP A 117 3.76 -4.47 -13.63
N VAL A 118 3.32 -5.49 -12.88
CA VAL A 118 3.91 -5.83 -11.56
C VAL A 118 5.41 -6.14 -11.71
N ALA A 119 5.79 -6.94 -12.72
CA ALA A 119 7.20 -7.22 -13.02
C ALA A 119 7.99 -5.95 -13.37
N GLN A 120 7.36 -4.99 -14.06
CA GLN A 120 7.99 -3.70 -14.37
C GLN A 120 8.23 -2.86 -13.10
N ILE A 121 7.24 -2.83 -12.18
CA ILE A 121 7.40 -2.19 -10.87
C ILE A 121 8.58 -2.81 -10.12
N PHE A 122 8.65 -4.14 -10.02
CA PHE A 122 9.73 -4.84 -9.31
C PHE A 122 11.09 -4.57 -9.93
N ARG A 123 11.17 -4.51 -11.27
CA ARG A 123 12.40 -4.12 -11.97
C ARG A 123 12.84 -2.72 -11.60
N ASN A 124 11.93 -1.77 -11.59
CA ASN A 124 12.21 -0.39 -11.23
C ASN A 124 12.68 -0.30 -9.78
N VAL A 125 11.96 -0.94 -8.84
CA VAL A 125 12.33 -1.01 -7.41
C VAL A 125 13.74 -1.59 -7.26
N TYR A 126 14.04 -2.71 -7.93
CA TYR A 126 15.38 -3.28 -7.89
C TYR A 126 16.44 -2.29 -8.39
N GLY A 127 16.11 -1.49 -9.42
CA GLY A 127 16.99 -0.48 -9.98
C GLY A 127 17.38 0.62 -8.99
N PHE A 128 16.42 1.12 -8.21
CA PHE A 128 16.66 2.23 -7.28
C PHE A 128 16.83 1.82 -5.81
N LEU A 129 16.78 0.53 -5.48
CA LEU A 129 17.21 0.03 -4.18
C LEU A 129 18.73 0.00 -4.07
N ASN A 130 19.27 0.39 -2.92
CA ASN A 130 20.69 0.20 -2.60
C ASN A 130 21.01 -1.30 -2.48
N PRO A 131 22.27 -1.73 -2.79
CA PRO A 131 22.69 -3.09 -2.48
C PRO A 131 22.45 -3.44 -1.00
N GLY A 132 21.87 -4.61 -0.75
CA GLY A 132 21.46 -5.04 0.59
C GLY A 132 20.16 -4.42 1.11
N GLY A 133 19.56 -3.49 0.38
CA GLY A 133 18.28 -2.85 0.73
C GLY A 133 17.09 -3.81 0.64
N TYR A 134 16.00 -3.46 1.31
CA TYR A 134 14.78 -4.26 1.35
C TYR A 134 13.62 -3.60 0.62
N PHE A 135 12.85 -4.43 -0.09
CA PHE A 135 11.51 -4.13 -0.57
C PHE A 135 10.50 -4.88 0.29
N VAL A 136 9.56 -4.16 0.91
CA VAL A 136 8.54 -4.72 1.81
C VAL A 136 7.17 -4.24 1.34
N PHE A 137 6.27 -5.19 1.03
CA PHE A 137 4.94 -4.87 0.54
C PHE A 137 3.93 -5.94 0.94
N ASP A 138 2.65 -5.70 0.67
CA ASP A 138 1.60 -6.66 0.92
C ASP A 138 0.70 -6.86 -0.29
N ILE A 139 0.02 -8.00 -0.31
CA ILE A 139 -1.05 -8.33 -1.25
C ILE A 139 -2.19 -9.04 -0.52
N LEU A 140 -3.41 -8.89 -1.01
CA LEU A 140 -4.59 -9.54 -0.45
C LEU A 140 -4.48 -11.07 -0.49
N ARG A 141 -4.94 -11.74 0.58
CA ARG A 141 -5.05 -13.20 0.63
C ARG A 141 -6.40 -13.63 0.05
N HIS A 142 -6.38 -14.58 -0.87
CA HIS A 142 -7.59 -15.13 -1.50
C HIS A 142 -8.61 -15.66 -0.48
N SER A 143 -8.14 -16.32 0.59
CA SER A 143 -8.98 -16.91 1.63
C SER A 143 -9.71 -15.90 2.51
N GLU A 144 -9.20 -14.67 2.57
CA GLU A 144 -9.73 -13.61 3.44
C GLU A 144 -10.67 -12.66 2.70
N VAL A 145 -10.80 -12.82 1.39
CA VAL A 145 -11.66 -11.98 0.55
C VAL A 145 -12.86 -12.78 0.06
N SER A 146 -14.05 -12.35 0.40
CA SER A 146 -15.32 -12.95 -0.02
C SER A 146 -16.37 -11.88 -0.30
N ASP A 147 -17.45 -12.27 -0.98
CA ASP A 147 -18.62 -11.42 -1.04
C ASP A 147 -19.11 -11.09 0.37
N SER A 148 -19.38 -9.82 0.63
CA SER A 148 -19.91 -9.37 1.90
C SER A 148 -21.35 -8.87 1.78
N GLU A 149 -22.13 -9.04 2.84
CA GLU A 149 -23.34 -8.23 2.99
C GLU A 149 -22.94 -6.74 3.08
N PRO A 150 -23.78 -5.84 2.60
CA PRO A 150 -23.53 -4.42 2.76
C PRO A 150 -23.39 -4.05 4.25
N PHE A 151 -22.39 -3.23 4.53
CA PHE A 151 -22.17 -2.68 5.87
C PHE A 151 -22.35 -1.17 5.82
N GLU A 152 -23.09 -0.64 6.79
CA GLU A 152 -23.31 0.81 6.94
C GLU A 152 -22.79 1.28 8.28
N MET A 153 -22.21 2.48 8.30
CA MET A 153 -21.83 3.17 9.53
C MET A 153 -22.12 4.66 9.42
N ASP A 154 -22.56 5.24 10.52
CA ASP A 154 -22.66 6.70 10.64
C ASP A 154 -21.30 7.26 11.07
N THR A 155 -20.71 8.13 10.26
CA THR A 155 -19.45 8.83 10.56
C THR A 155 -19.70 10.17 11.26
N SER A 156 -20.93 10.71 11.10
CA SER A 156 -21.42 11.88 11.81
C SER A 156 -22.96 11.84 11.86
N PRO A 157 -23.63 12.74 12.61
CA PRO A 157 -25.11 12.82 12.63
C PRO A 157 -25.75 13.06 11.24
N THR A 158 -25.00 13.55 10.28
CA THR A 158 -25.48 13.90 8.94
C THR A 158 -24.85 13.07 7.84
N GLN A 159 -23.83 12.24 8.14
CA GLN A 159 -23.10 11.48 7.13
C GLN A 159 -23.13 9.98 7.46
N ARG A 160 -23.47 9.20 6.45
CA ARG A 160 -23.45 7.73 6.47
C ARG A 160 -22.59 7.18 5.35
N VAL A 161 -21.78 6.18 5.67
CA VAL A 161 -20.97 5.45 4.70
C VAL A 161 -21.51 4.04 4.56
N TRP A 162 -21.62 3.58 3.33
CA TRP A 162 -22.03 2.25 2.94
C TRP A 162 -20.87 1.55 2.21
N PHE A 163 -20.60 0.31 2.57
CA PHE A 163 -19.56 -0.51 1.99
C PHE A 163 -20.12 -1.84 1.52
N GLN A 164 -19.65 -2.31 0.39
CA GLN A 164 -19.86 -3.69 -0.04
C GLN A 164 -18.65 -4.19 -0.81
N MET A 165 -18.13 -5.35 -0.40
CA MET A 165 -17.12 -6.08 -1.16
C MET A 165 -17.81 -7.16 -2.00
N THR A 166 -17.41 -7.28 -3.26
CA THR A 166 -17.89 -8.32 -4.18
C THR A 166 -16.75 -8.95 -4.94
N ARG A 167 -16.91 -10.22 -5.31
CA ARG A 167 -15.97 -10.98 -6.15
C ARG A 167 -16.61 -11.26 -7.52
N PRO A 168 -16.51 -10.35 -8.48
CA PRO A 168 -17.12 -10.53 -9.81
C PRO A 168 -16.44 -11.62 -10.66
N GLY A 169 -15.38 -12.25 -10.16
CA GLY A 169 -14.64 -13.34 -10.78
C GLY A 169 -13.63 -13.95 -9.81
N GLU A 170 -13.00 -15.04 -10.22
CA GLU A 170 -12.09 -15.81 -9.36
C GLU A 170 -10.98 -14.95 -8.74
N ASN A 171 -10.38 -14.08 -9.55
CA ASN A 171 -9.23 -13.24 -9.14
C ASN A 171 -9.58 -11.74 -9.14
N LYS A 172 -10.84 -11.38 -8.95
CA LYS A 172 -11.28 -9.98 -8.95
C LYS A 172 -12.01 -9.64 -7.67
N VAL A 173 -11.71 -8.47 -7.17
CA VAL A 173 -12.39 -7.85 -6.04
C VAL A 173 -12.90 -6.49 -6.47
N ASN A 174 -14.09 -6.14 -6.03
CA ASN A 174 -14.61 -4.80 -6.14
C ASN A 174 -15.13 -4.36 -4.77
N LEU A 175 -14.56 -3.31 -4.22
CA LEU A 175 -15.07 -2.61 -3.05
C LEU A 175 -15.84 -1.38 -3.54
N CYS A 176 -17.15 -1.39 -3.34
CA CYS A 176 -18.02 -0.24 -3.58
C CYS A 176 -18.22 0.52 -2.27
N ILE A 177 -17.99 1.81 -2.32
CA ILE A 177 -18.12 2.73 -1.19
C ILE A 177 -19.09 3.82 -1.60
N ARG A 178 -20.14 4.05 -0.80
CA ARG A 178 -21.10 5.14 -0.98
C ARG A 178 -21.15 6.00 0.25
N VAL A 179 -21.11 7.30 0.05
CA VAL A 179 -21.28 8.27 1.13
C VAL A 179 -22.57 9.04 0.92
N TYR A 180 -23.39 9.04 1.94
CA TYR A 180 -24.66 9.76 2.00
C TYR A 180 -24.53 10.92 2.97
N GLU A 181 -24.91 12.11 2.53
CA GLU A 181 -25.03 13.32 3.33
C GLU A 181 -26.49 13.72 3.45
N GLN A 182 -26.98 13.83 4.68
CA GLN A 182 -28.40 14.12 4.96
C GLN A 182 -29.37 13.20 4.20
N GLY A 183 -28.99 11.91 4.05
CA GLY A 183 -29.78 10.90 3.34
C GLY A 183 -29.68 10.94 1.81
N THR A 184 -28.89 11.85 1.24
CA THR A 184 -28.67 11.96 -0.20
C THR A 184 -27.28 11.40 -0.56
N LEU A 185 -27.20 10.59 -1.63
CA LEU A 185 -25.90 10.08 -2.13
C LEU A 185 -25.01 11.26 -2.53
N SER A 186 -23.90 11.44 -1.83
CA SER A 186 -22.92 12.48 -2.06
C SER A 186 -21.87 12.04 -3.08
N PHE A 187 -21.33 10.81 -2.91
CA PHE A 187 -20.45 10.21 -3.92
C PHE A 187 -20.44 8.68 -3.84
N GLU A 188 -19.95 8.05 -4.90
CA GLU A 188 -19.67 6.62 -4.99
C GLU A 188 -18.24 6.41 -5.52
N GLU A 189 -17.48 5.54 -4.87
CA GLU A 189 -16.18 5.07 -5.31
C GLU A 189 -16.24 3.56 -5.54
N ASN A 190 -15.58 3.08 -6.58
CA ASN A 190 -15.45 1.66 -6.90
C ASN A 190 -13.97 1.29 -7.02
N ILE A 191 -13.45 0.65 -6.01
CA ILE A 191 -12.07 0.18 -5.94
C ILE A 191 -12.02 -1.23 -6.51
N ARG A 192 -11.23 -1.41 -7.58
CA ARG A 192 -11.11 -2.70 -8.27
C ARG A 192 -9.71 -3.23 -8.11
N GLU A 193 -9.62 -4.48 -7.67
CA GLU A 193 -8.38 -5.15 -7.38
C GLU A 193 -8.30 -6.50 -8.05
N THR A 194 -7.08 -6.98 -8.22
CA THR A 194 -6.76 -8.31 -8.73
C THR A 194 -6.06 -9.10 -7.64
N LEU A 195 -6.64 -10.25 -7.27
CA LEU A 195 -5.99 -11.18 -6.36
C LEU A 195 -4.85 -11.90 -7.09
N HIS A 196 -3.63 -11.62 -6.69
CA HIS A 196 -2.44 -12.24 -7.25
C HIS A 196 -2.09 -13.53 -6.50
N ASP A 197 -1.63 -14.54 -7.24
CA ASP A 197 -1.02 -15.73 -6.66
C ASP A 197 0.32 -15.35 -6.00
N PRO A 198 0.50 -15.57 -4.69
CA PRO A 198 1.73 -15.20 -3.99
C PRO A 198 2.97 -15.92 -4.54
N GLU A 199 2.84 -17.14 -5.05
CA GLU A 199 3.95 -17.85 -5.68
C GLU A 199 4.37 -17.17 -6.99
N ALA A 200 3.41 -16.69 -7.80
CA ALA A 200 3.71 -15.94 -9.01
C ALA A 200 4.42 -14.62 -8.68
N ILE A 201 3.99 -13.92 -7.64
CA ILE A 201 4.66 -12.69 -7.17
C ILE A 201 6.10 -12.97 -6.71
N CYS A 202 6.32 -14.02 -5.92
CA CYS A 202 7.68 -14.41 -5.50
C CYS A 202 8.57 -14.74 -6.70
N ARG A 203 8.08 -15.49 -7.69
CA ARG A 203 8.83 -15.77 -8.94
C ARG A 203 9.21 -14.49 -9.69
N LEU A 204 8.30 -13.51 -9.78
CA LEU A 204 8.63 -12.23 -10.42
C LEU A 204 9.75 -11.49 -9.69
N LEU A 205 9.82 -11.55 -8.36
CA LEU A 205 10.91 -10.97 -7.58
C LEU A 205 12.24 -11.70 -7.85
N GLU A 206 12.22 -13.04 -7.85
CA GLU A 206 13.40 -13.87 -8.18
C GLU A 206 13.95 -13.54 -9.57
N ASP A 207 13.09 -13.40 -10.56
CA ASP A 207 13.44 -13.04 -11.95
C ASP A 207 14.10 -11.66 -12.05
N GLN A 208 13.80 -10.73 -11.16
CA GLN A 208 14.46 -9.42 -11.08
C GLN A 208 15.80 -9.48 -10.30
N GLY A 209 16.14 -10.59 -9.67
CA GLY A 209 17.38 -10.78 -8.93
C GLY A 209 17.30 -10.56 -7.43
N PHE A 210 16.10 -10.34 -6.87
CA PHE A 210 15.92 -10.30 -5.42
C PHE A 210 16.30 -11.63 -4.76
N ARG A 211 16.72 -11.55 -3.49
CA ARG A 211 17.09 -12.68 -2.63
C ARG A 211 16.36 -12.56 -1.29
N ASN A 212 16.47 -13.59 -0.47
CA ASN A 212 15.87 -13.62 0.86
C ASN A 212 14.38 -13.26 0.83
N ILE A 213 13.67 -13.78 -0.19
CA ILE A 213 12.25 -13.52 -0.39
C ILE A 213 11.46 -14.32 0.64
N THR A 214 10.56 -13.65 1.35
CA THR A 214 9.60 -14.29 2.25
C THR A 214 8.18 -13.88 1.87
N CYS A 215 7.23 -14.79 2.08
CA CYS A 215 5.81 -14.54 1.92
C CYS A 215 5.10 -15.15 3.13
N THR A 216 4.57 -14.33 4.00
CA THR A 216 3.99 -14.76 5.29
C THR A 216 2.68 -14.03 5.59
N ASP A 217 1.83 -14.64 6.42
CA ASP A 217 0.55 -14.04 6.84
C ASP A 217 0.72 -13.01 7.98
N ARG A 218 1.96 -12.74 8.39
CA ARG A 218 2.31 -11.78 9.43
C ARG A 218 3.73 -11.27 9.23
N LEU A 219 3.97 -10.00 9.54
CA LEU A 219 5.32 -9.43 9.47
C LEU A 219 6.16 -9.81 10.71
N LEU A 220 5.50 -9.89 11.87
CA LEU A 220 6.12 -10.29 13.14
C LEU A 220 5.53 -11.62 13.61
N PRO A 221 6.33 -12.55 14.17
CA PRO A 221 5.84 -13.83 14.69
C PRO A 221 4.74 -13.70 15.75
N GLU A 222 4.81 -12.66 16.58
CA GLU A 222 3.85 -12.34 17.64
C GLU A 222 2.59 -11.64 17.16
N SER A 223 2.56 -11.11 15.94
CA SER A 223 1.35 -10.54 15.37
C SER A 223 0.36 -11.64 15.02
N GLY A 224 -0.94 -11.33 15.12
CA GLY A 224 -1.97 -12.20 14.54
C GLY A 224 -1.85 -12.30 13.02
N PRO A 225 -2.48 -13.32 12.40
CA PRO A 225 -2.54 -13.41 10.94
C PRO A 225 -3.30 -12.20 10.37
N ALA A 226 -2.78 -11.62 9.30
CA ALA A 226 -3.42 -10.52 8.58
C ALA A 226 -4.31 -11.04 7.44
N THR A 227 -5.14 -10.15 6.89
CA THR A 227 -5.92 -10.40 5.67
C THR A 227 -5.07 -10.35 4.39
N THR A 228 -3.79 -10.00 4.54
CA THR A 228 -2.80 -9.85 3.48
C THR A 228 -1.65 -10.84 3.65
N TRP A 229 -0.95 -11.12 2.54
CA TRP A 229 0.39 -11.68 2.56
C TRP A 229 1.40 -10.55 2.65
N PHE A 230 2.27 -10.58 3.66
CA PHE A 230 3.45 -9.72 3.72
C PHE A 230 4.58 -10.36 2.93
N ILE A 231 5.13 -9.59 2.00
CA ILE A 231 6.23 -10.03 1.15
C ILE A 231 7.43 -9.14 1.43
N THR A 232 8.56 -9.77 1.74
CA THR A 232 9.84 -9.08 1.89
C THR A 232 10.83 -9.63 0.88
N ALA A 233 11.63 -8.77 0.29
CA ALA A 233 12.64 -9.15 -0.69
C ALA A 233 13.86 -8.26 -0.54
N GLN A 234 15.06 -8.82 -0.64
CA GLN A 234 16.31 -8.09 -0.46
C GLN A 234 17.07 -8.00 -1.78
N LYS A 235 17.59 -6.83 -2.12
CA LYS A 235 18.54 -6.68 -3.22
C LYS A 235 19.88 -7.29 -2.80
N ALA A 236 20.50 -8.08 -3.68
CA ALA A 236 21.83 -8.61 -3.43
C ALA A 236 22.85 -7.49 -3.13
N GLN A 237 23.86 -7.83 -2.29
CA GLN A 237 24.96 -6.91 -1.97
C GLN A 237 25.89 -6.69 -3.17
#